data_99c86abe7898d75b74485c794d9d743e
#
_entry.id   99c86abe7898d75b74485c794d9d743e
#
_cell.length_a   1.000
_cell.length_b   1.000
_cell.length_c   1.000
_cell.angle_alpha   90.00
_cell.angle_beta   90.00
_cell.angle_gamma   90.00
#
_symmetry.space_group_name_H-M   'P 1'
#
loop_
_entity.id
_entity.type
_entity.pdbx_description
1 polymer ?
#
loop_
_entity_poly.entity_id
_entity_poly.type
_entity_poly.pdbx_seq_one_letter_code
_entity_poly.pdbx_strand_id
1 'polypeptide(L)'
;KMAGAKNSNFVEKLTPYLKQKLVETSEKYGIDSEEYRSFERQYLKSKNEDEINHEDRLRHYQSEVHVHYEGKPLRGVERLYRRTILLEPTMVCAAHCRWCLRGQYPQFGLTEDEITNFAKYTGSDEVKDDLKEILITGGDAFMVPKRLEFIFSQINKFAPNIAFIRIGTRVPVQDPSRVNDELISILKSADPIRLEIGTNINHPSELTVEARKAYTDIYKIAFKIYDQTVLLKGVNDNVETLNELYDGFRYLGIESHYLFHCIPMQGMEHHRTSVQKGLEIASQVTNSGGVSGRAKPMYTLMTDLGKITLYHGTILERNEKNELLIQSHYTIDDFKYRNP
;
A
#
# COMPACT_ATOMS: atom_id res chain seq x y z
N LYS A 1 18.94 -4.77 -28.08
CA LYS A 1 17.95 -5.88 -28.23
C LYS A 1 17.60 -6.30 -26.82
N MET A 2 16.53 -5.72 -26.25
CA MET A 2 15.96 -6.23 -25.00
C MET A 2 15.38 -7.61 -25.31
N ALA A 3 15.89 -8.63 -24.63
CA ALA A 3 15.33 -9.97 -24.67
C ALA A 3 13.89 -9.87 -24.14
N GLY A 4 12.93 -10.37 -24.91
CA GLY A 4 11.52 -10.35 -24.52
C GLY A 4 11.36 -10.96 -23.12
N ALA A 5 10.82 -10.18 -22.22
CA ALA A 5 10.46 -10.64 -20.89
C ALA A 5 9.42 -11.75 -21.06
N LYS A 6 9.85 -12.99 -20.83
CA LYS A 6 8.93 -14.12 -20.65
C LYS A 6 8.11 -13.84 -19.41
N ASN A 7 6.80 -14.00 -19.55
CA ASN A 7 5.72 -14.07 -18.58
C ASN A 7 6.08 -13.84 -17.11
N SER A 8 5.33 -13.02 -16.48
CA SER A 8 5.48 -12.66 -15.09
C SER A 8 5.65 -13.89 -14.20
N ASN A 9 6.86 -14.12 -13.68
CA ASN A 9 7.12 -15.12 -12.66
C ASN A 9 6.54 -14.71 -11.28
N PHE A 10 5.50 -13.87 -11.27
CA PHE A 10 4.84 -13.51 -10.02
C PHE A 10 4.03 -14.68 -9.53
N VAL A 11 4.66 -15.44 -8.63
CA VAL A 11 4.13 -16.70 -8.10
C VAL A 11 2.85 -16.44 -7.30
N GLU A 12 1.83 -17.27 -7.53
CA GLU A 12 0.67 -17.31 -6.64
C GLU A 12 1.09 -17.78 -5.25
N LYS A 13 0.70 -17.03 -4.22
CA LYS A 13 0.97 -17.36 -2.83
C LYS A 13 -0.24 -17.04 -1.98
N LEU A 14 -0.77 -18.06 -1.31
CA LEU A 14 -1.92 -17.97 -0.41
C LEU A 14 -1.56 -18.47 0.98
N THR A 15 -2.09 -17.82 2.00
CA THR A 15 -2.08 -18.34 3.36
C THR A 15 -3.12 -19.46 3.52
N PRO A 16 -2.98 -20.35 4.53
CA PRO A 16 -4.04 -21.30 4.88
C PRO A 16 -5.37 -20.59 5.14
N TYR A 17 -5.34 -19.43 5.79
CA TYR A 17 -6.50 -18.61 6.06
C TYR A 17 -7.22 -18.15 4.77
N LEU A 18 -6.51 -17.60 3.79
CA LEU A 18 -7.11 -17.18 2.53
C LEU A 18 -7.66 -18.36 1.72
N LYS A 19 -6.99 -19.51 1.76
CA LYS A 19 -7.52 -20.74 1.14
C LYS A 19 -8.84 -21.16 1.77
N GLN A 20 -8.92 -21.12 3.10
CA GLN A 20 -10.15 -21.39 3.81
C GLN A 20 -11.27 -20.39 3.43
N LYS A 21 -10.97 -19.08 3.36
CA LYS A 21 -11.98 -18.07 2.97
C LYS A 21 -12.48 -18.25 1.54
N LEU A 22 -11.63 -18.65 0.60
CA LEU A 22 -12.06 -19.02 -0.76
C LEU A 22 -13.05 -20.19 -0.74
N VAL A 23 -12.79 -21.23 0.04
CA VAL A 23 -13.72 -22.37 0.19
C VAL A 23 -15.03 -21.92 0.85
N GLU A 24 -14.97 -21.26 2.01
CA GLU A 24 -16.16 -20.80 2.75
C GLU A 24 -17.04 -19.89 1.91
N THR A 25 -16.46 -18.95 1.15
CA THR A 25 -17.25 -18.03 0.29
C THR A 25 -17.84 -18.76 -0.91
N SER A 26 -17.12 -19.71 -1.52
CA SER A 26 -17.65 -20.53 -2.61
C SER A 26 -18.81 -21.44 -2.18
N GLU A 27 -18.72 -22.03 -1.00
CA GLU A 27 -19.78 -22.90 -0.44
C GLU A 27 -21.01 -22.11 -0.01
N LYS A 28 -20.81 -20.92 0.60
CA LYS A 28 -21.90 -20.12 1.14
C LYS A 28 -22.63 -19.30 0.11
N TYR A 29 -21.90 -18.72 -0.83
CA TYR A 29 -22.44 -17.73 -1.78
C TYR A 29 -22.36 -18.18 -3.24
N GLY A 30 -21.55 -19.20 -3.54
CA GLY A 30 -21.27 -19.66 -4.90
C GLY A 30 -20.07 -18.95 -5.55
N ILE A 31 -19.48 -19.59 -6.56
CA ILE A 31 -18.27 -19.08 -7.25
C ILE A 31 -18.54 -17.83 -8.12
N ASP A 32 -19.81 -17.54 -8.41
CA ASP A 32 -20.21 -16.36 -9.18
C ASP A 32 -20.55 -15.16 -8.31
N SER A 33 -20.53 -15.31 -6.97
CA SER A 33 -20.81 -14.24 -6.03
C SER A 33 -19.70 -13.18 -5.99
N GLU A 34 -20.05 -11.96 -5.58
CA GLU A 34 -19.08 -10.87 -5.37
C GLU A 34 -18.11 -11.23 -4.24
N GLU A 35 -18.57 -11.90 -3.20
CA GLU A 35 -17.76 -12.32 -2.07
C GLU A 35 -16.65 -13.28 -2.48
N TYR A 36 -16.97 -14.30 -3.30
CA TYR A 36 -15.96 -15.23 -3.81
C TYR A 36 -15.02 -14.52 -4.79
N ARG A 37 -15.57 -13.82 -5.77
CA ARG A 37 -14.77 -13.10 -6.78
C ARG A 37 -13.85 -12.06 -6.19
N SER A 38 -14.23 -11.45 -5.06
CA SER A 38 -13.38 -10.49 -4.37
C SER A 38 -12.06 -11.11 -3.89
N PHE A 39 -12.07 -12.34 -3.37
CA PHE A 39 -10.86 -13.08 -3.02
C PHE A 39 -10.16 -13.66 -4.26
N GLU A 40 -10.92 -14.29 -5.16
CA GLU A 40 -10.37 -14.87 -6.40
C GLU A 40 -9.52 -13.86 -7.16
N ARG A 41 -10.12 -12.70 -7.51
CA ARG A 41 -9.45 -11.69 -8.33
C ARG A 41 -8.27 -11.03 -7.63
N GLN A 42 -8.28 -10.94 -6.30
CA GLN A 42 -7.17 -10.34 -5.56
C GLN A 42 -5.99 -11.28 -5.33
N TYR A 43 -6.21 -12.62 -5.33
CA TYR A 43 -5.20 -13.56 -4.85
C TYR A 43 -4.90 -14.71 -5.79
N LEU A 44 -5.84 -15.15 -6.65
CA LEU A 44 -5.60 -16.23 -7.61
C LEU A 44 -5.03 -15.67 -8.92
N LYS A 45 -4.08 -16.42 -9.49
CA LYS A 45 -3.48 -16.05 -10.77
C LYS A 45 -4.49 -16.11 -11.89
N SER A 46 -4.61 -15.04 -12.67
CA SER A 46 -5.43 -14.95 -13.87
C SER A 46 -4.59 -15.15 -15.13
N LYS A 47 -5.19 -15.74 -16.17
CA LYS A 47 -4.60 -15.81 -17.53
C LYS A 47 -4.36 -14.41 -18.11
N ASN A 48 -5.17 -13.43 -17.72
CA ASN A 48 -5.04 -12.04 -18.18
C ASN A 48 -3.75 -11.37 -17.68
N GLU A 49 -3.06 -11.93 -16.69
CA GLU A 49 -1.76 -11.42 -16.24
C GLU A 49 -0.64 -11.59 -17.27
N ASP A 50 -0.84 -12.48 -18.22
CA ASP A 50 0.10 -12.74 -19.32
C ASP A 50 -0.12 -11.75 -20.51
N GLU A 51 -1.18 -10.94 -20.49
CA GLU A 51 -1.41 -9.88 -21.46
C GLU A 51 -0.41 -8.74 -21.25
N ILE A 52 0.34 -8.42 -22.30
CA ILE A 52 1.36 -7.39 -22.26
C ILE A 52 0.82 -6.13 -22.94
N ASN A 53 0.62 -5.09 -22.17
CA ASN A 53 0.48 -3.73 -22.68
C ASN A 53 1.86 -3.06 -22.65
N HIS A 54 2.40 -2.72 -23.83
CA HIS A 54 3.73 -2.11 -23.94
C HIS A 54 3.82 -0.70 -23.35
N GLU A 55 2.69 -0.05 -23.11
CA GLU A 55 2.62 1.26 -22.46
C GLU A 55 2.66 1.14 -20.92
N ASP A 56 2.38 -0.06 -20.41
CA ASP A 56 2.40 -0.30 -18.96
C ASP A 56 3.81 -0.53 -18.44
N ARG A 57 4.03 -0.13 -17.20
CA ARG A 57 5.31 -0.32 -16.52
C ARG A 57 5.56 -1.78 -16.20
N LEU A 58 6.83 -2.15 -16.15
CA LEU A 58 7.25 -3.44 -15.64
C LEU A 58 6.98 -3.51 -14.12
N ARG A 59 6.40 -4.61 -13.64
CA ARG A 59 6.14 -4.83 -12.20
C ARG A 59 7.40 -4.86 -11.34
N HIS A 60 8.56 -5.09 -11.94
CA HIS A 60 9.86 -5.09 -11.27
C HIS A 60 10.60 -3.76 -11.40
N TYR A 61 9.92 -2.72 -11.90
CA TYR A 61 10.50 -1.38 -11.95
C TYR A 61 10.77 -0.90 -10.52
N GLN A 62 12.04 -0.72 -10.21
CA GLN A 62 12.47 -0.04 -9.00
C GLN A 62 12.72 1.42 -9.33
N SER A 63 12.33 2.31 -8.45
CA SER A 63 12.74 3.71 -8.54
C SER A 63 14.26 3.76 -8.53
N GLU A 64 14.85 4.45 -9.49
CA GLU A 64 16.30 4.71 -9.52
C GLU A 64 16.76 5.70 -8.44
N VAL A 65 15.86 6.10 -7.56
CA VAL A 65 16.16 7.04 -6.48
C VAL A 65 16.94 6.31 -5.38
N HIS A 66 18.24 6.39 -5.48
CA HIS A 66 19.13 5.86 -4.48
C HIS A 66 19.48 6.92 -3.44
N VAL A 67 19.09 6.66 -2.19
CA VAL A 67 19.59 7.44 -1.05
C VAL A 67 21.00 6.93 -0.70
N HIS A 68 21.95 7.83 -0.51
CA HIS A 68 23.32 7.49 -0.11
C HIS A 68 23.62 8.00 1.29
N TYR A 69 24.42 7.26 2.02
CA TYR A 69 24.97 7.67 3.31
C TYR A 69 26.45 7.26 3.38
N GLU A 70 27.32 8.21 3.73
CA GLU A 70 28.78 8.00 3.75
C GLU A 70 29.31 7.40 2.45
N GLY A 71 28.78 7.86 1.31
CA GLY A 71 29.18 7.43 -0.04
C GLY A 71 28.68 6.05 -0.48
N LYS A 72 27.82 5.40 0.32
CA LYS A 72 27.24 4.09 0.00
C LYS A 72 25.74 4.19 -0.19
N PRO A 73 25.16 3.48 -1.20
CA PRO A 73 23.73 3.45 -1.37
C PRO A 73 23.06 2.73 -0.19
N LEU A 74 21.95 3.28 0.29
CA LEU A 74 21.09 2.62 1.27
C LEU A 74 20.07 1.75 0.55
N ARG A 75 20.26 0.44 0.58
CA ARG A 75 19.35 -0.52 -0.05
C ARG A 75 17.99 -0.50 0.62
N GLY A 76 16.91 -0.60 -0.18
CA GLY A 76 15.54 -0.61 0.31
C GLY A 76 15.10 0.74 0.92
N VAL A 77 15.75 1.84 0.52
CA VAL A 77 15.44 3.18 0.99
C VAL A 77 15.10 4.07 -0.19
N GLU A 78 13.95 4.73 -0.11
CA GLU A 78 13.49 5.71 -1.10
C GLU A 78 13.12 7.02 -0.40
N ARG A 79 13.46 8.15 -1.01
CA ARG A 79 13.06 9.46 -0.53
C ARG A 79 12.39 10.27 -1.62
N LEU A 80 11.07 10.17 -1.68
CA LEU A 80 10.24 10.90 -2.66
C LEU A 80 9.71 12.23 -2.13
N TYR A 81 9.67 12.39 -0.79
CA TYR A 81 9.09 13.57 -0.14
C TYR A 81 10.08 14.18 0.83
N ARG A 82 9.94 15.49 1.03
CA ARG A 82 10.79 16.26 1.94
C ARG A 82 10.74 15.72 3.37
N ARG A 83 9.54 15.40 3.87
CA ARG A 83 9.32 15.05 5.28
C ARG A 83 9.25 13.55 5.54
N THR A 84 9.13 12.75 4.51
CA THR A 84 8.91 11.29 4.62
C THR A 84 9.99 10.54 3.87
N ILE A 85 10.56 9.54 4.52
CA ILE A 85 11.46 8.55 3.91
C ILE A 85 10.83 7.17 4.00
N LEU A 86 11.05 6.35 2.97
CA LEU A 86 10.54 5.00 2.88
C LEU A 86 11.65 4.00 3.21
N LEU A 87 11.30 2.95 3.96
CA LEU A 87 12.17 1.82 4.27
C LEU A 87 11.46 0.51 3.91
N GLU A 88 12.13 -0.32 3.11
CA GLU A 88 11.70 -1.68 2.75
C GLU A 88 12.58 -2.71 3.47
N PRO A 89 12.23 -3.11 4.72
CA PRO A 89 13.10 -4.00 5.48
C PRO A 89 13.06 -5.44 4.97
N THR A 90 12.04 -5.80 4.20
CA THR A 90 11.84 -7.13 3.62
C THR A 90 10.93 -7.06 2.40
N MET A 91 11.08 -8.03 1.48
CA MET A 91 10.15 -8.23 0.36
C MET A 91 9.22 -9.44 0.59
N VAL A 92 9.25 -10.05 1.78
CA VAL A 92 8.37 -11.18 2.11
C VAL A 92 6.97 -10.69 2.45
N CYS A 93 5.94 -11.31 1.84
CA CYS A 93 4.52 -11.13 2.19
C CYS A 93 3.90 -12.43 2.68
N ALA A 94 2.80 -12.36 3.39
CA ALA A 94 2.00 -13.53 3.78
C ALA A 94 1.35 -14.16 2.54
N ALA A 95 0.70 -13.36 1.71
CA ALA A 95 0.12 -13.74 0.42
C ALA A 95 0.50 -12.72 -0.66
N HIS A 96 0.38 -13.10 -1.92
CA HIS A 96 0.69 -12.22 -3.04
C HIS A 96 -0.60 -11.62 -3.63
N CYS A 97 -0.80 -10.32 -3.41
CA CYS A 97 -1.87 -9.56 -4.06
C CYS A 97 -1.61 -9.47 -5.56
N ARG A 98 -2.56 -9.91 -6.40
CA ARG A 98 -2.36 -9.93 -7.86
C ARG A 98 -2.24 -8.53 -8.48
N TRP A 99 -2.72 -7.52 -7.77
CA TRP A 99 -2.61 -6.09 -8.11
C TRP A 99 -1.40 -5.39 -7.47
N CYS A 100 -0.40 -6.13 -6.96
CA CYS A 100 0.77 -5.58 -6.29
C CYS A 100 1.72 -4.89 -7.26
N LEU A 101 2.00 -3.61 -7.03
CA LEU A 101 2.95 -2.85 -7.83
C LEU A 101 4.40 -3.36 -7.70
N ARG A 102 4.74 -4.02 -6.56
CA ARG A 102 6.07 -4.60 -6.26
C ARG A 102 6.13 -6.11 -6.51
N GLY A 103 5.13 -6.68 -7.18
CA GLY A 103 4.97 -8.13 -7.30
C GLY A 103 6.17 -8.88 -7.86
N GLN A 104 7.03 -8.21 -8.63
CA GLN A 104 8.21 -8.82 -9.26
C GLN A 104 9.53 -8.20 -8.81
N TYR A 105 9.54 -7.44 -7.72
CA TYR A 105 10.77 -6.91 -7.16
C TYR A 105 11.67 -8.05 -6.69
N PRO A 106 12.99 -7.89 -6.80
CA PRO A 106 13.93 -8.85 -6.25
C PRO A 106 13.68 -9.10 -4.78
N GLN A 107 13.74 -10.36 -4.35
CA GLN A 107 13.56 -10.72 -2.95
C GLN A 107 14.81 -10.36 -2.16
N PHE A 108 14.64 -9.60 -1.08
CA PHE A 108 15.71 -9.26 -0.15
C PHE A 108 15.18 -9.06 1.27
N GLY A 109 16.10 -9.01 2.21
CA GLY A 109 15.86 -8.55 3.57
C GLY A 109 17.07 -7.75 4.03
N LEU A 110 16.84 -6.65 4.72
CA LEU A 110 17.92 -5.81 5.22
C LEU A 110 18.63 -6.48 6.39
N THR A 111 19.94 -6.28 6.46
CA THR A 111 20.78 -6.66 7.60
C THR A 111 20.65 -5.63 8.72
N GLU A 112 21.13 -5.97 9.93
CA GLU A 112 21.16 -5.05 11.07
C GLU A 112 22.06 -3.83 10.78
N ASP A 113 23.17 -4.02 10.07
CA ASP A 113 24.05 -2.91 9.67
C ASP A 113 23.36 -1.94 8.70
N GLU A 114 22.62 -2.45 7.70
CA GLU A 114 21.86 -1.63 6.78
C GLU A 114 20.77 -0.82 7.50
N ILE A 115 20.07 -1.44 8.45
CA ILE A 115 19.06 -0.76 9.29
C ILE A 115 19.72 0.29 10.19
N THR A 116 20.86 -0.02 10.78
CA THR A 116 21.62 0.93 11.62
C THR A 116 22.08 2.14 10.80
N ASN A 117 22.60 1.91 9.58
CA ASN A 117 23.03 2.99 8.70
C ASN A 117 21.85 3.85 8.24
N PHE A 118 20.71 3.24 7.96
CA PHE A 118 19.46 3.96 7.69
C PHE A 118 19.06 4.87 8.86
N ALA A 119 19.08 4.34 10.10
CA ALA A 119 18.73 5.11 11.28
C ALA A 119 19.71 6.29 11.53
N LYS A 120 21.01 6.08 11.33
CA LYS A 120 22.02 7.15 11.41
C LYS A 120 21.79 8.22 10.34
N TYR A 121 21.50 7.82 9.11
CA TYR A 121 21.17 8.75 8.04
C TYR A 121 19.96 9.61 8.39
N THR A 122 18.86 8.99 8.85
CA THR A 122 17.62 9.73 9.17
C THR A 122 17.77 10.72 10.31
N GLY A 123 18.74 10.51 11.20
CA GLY A 123 19.09 11.42 12.28
C GLY A 123 20.29 12.34 11.98
N SER A 124 20.89 12.26 10.80
CA SER A 124 22.07 13.05 10.44
C SER A 124 21.74 14.53 10.25
N ASP A 125 22.77 15.38 10.40
CA ASP A 125 22.64 16.84 10.18
C ASP A 125 22.17 17.21 8.77
N GLU A 126 22.42 16.33 7.80
CA GLU A 126 21.99 16.49 6.42
C GLU A 126 20.47 16.53 6.24
N VAL A 127 19.72 15.73 7.05
CA VAL A 127 18.29 15.48 6.78
C VAL A 127 17.38 15.66 8.00
N LYS A 128 17.90 15.71 9.22
CA LYS A 128 17.11 15.70 10.46
C LYS A 128 16.10 16.84 10.61
N ASP A 129 16.42 18.00 10.03
CA ASP A 129 15.53 19.17 10.11
C ASP A 129 14.27 18.99 9.24
N ASP A 130 14.42 18.30 8.11
CA ASP A 130 13.36 18.03 7.17
C ASP A 130 12.58 16.75 7.52
N LEU A 131 13.28 15.65 7.78
CA LEU A 131 12.65 14.34 8.02
C LEU A 131 11.93 14.28 9.36
N LYS A 132 10.68 13.84 9.34
CA LYS A 132 9.81 13.66 10.52
C LYS A 132 9.07 12.33 10.53
N GLU A 133 9.05 11.63 9.41
CA GLU A 133 8.25 10.44 9.21
C GLU A 133 9.01 9.36 8.45
N ILE A 134 8.87 8.10 8.90
CA ILE A 134 9.33 6.91 8.19
C ILE A 134 8.11 6.10 7.77
N LEU A 135 8.03 5.76 6.46
CA LEU A 135 7.09 4.78 5.94
C LEU A 135 7.80 3.43 5.79
N ILE A 136 7.43 2.45 6.59
CA ILE A 136 7.91 1.06 6.47
C ILE A 136 6.94 0.30 5.56
N THR A 137 7.46 -0.28 4.47
CA THR A 137 6.69 -1.00 3.45
C THR A 137 7.56 -2.07 2.78
N GLY A 138 7.41 -2.29 1.46
CA GLY A 138 8.16 -3.29 0.69
C GLY A 138 7.32 -4.53 0.45
N GLY A 139 7.66 -5.66 1.07
CA GLY A 139 6.74 -6.77 1.30
C GLY A 139 5.74 -6.40 2.38
N ASP A 140 5.65 -7.20 3.42
CA ASP A 140 4.83 -6.84 4.59
C ASP A 140 5.69 -6.94 5.86
N ALA A 141 5.88 -5.83 6.54
CA ALA A 141 6.78 -5.74 7.68
C ALA A 141 6.31 -6.57 8.89
N PHE A 142 5.02 -6.88 9.00
CA PHE A 142 4.50 -7.78 10.03
C PHE A 142 4.95 -9.23 9.85
N MET A 143 5.53 -9.56 8.69
CA MET A 143 6.18 -10.87 8.48
C MET A 143 7.53 -11.01 9.19
N VAL A 144 8.12 -9.91 9.63
CA VAL A 144 9.46 -9.87 10.24
C VAL A 144 9.47 -9.08 11.56
N PRO A 145 8.68 -9.50 12.58
CA PRO A 145 8.48 -8.72 13.81
C PRO A 145 9.77 -8.38 14.55
N LYS A 146 10.72 -9.31 14.66
CA LYS A 146 12.03 -9.05 15.29
C LYS A 146 12.86 -7.98 14.57
N ARG A 147 12.71 -7.90 13.25
CA ARG A 147 13.35 -6.82 12.48
C ARG A 147 12.67 -5.46 12.72
N LEU A 148 11.35 -5.44 12.89
CA LEU A 148 10.64 -4.22 13.33
C LEU A 148 11.12 -3.74 14.70
N GLU A 149 11.25 -4.65 15.68
CA GLU A 149 11.77 -4.34 16.99
C GLU A 149 13.18 -3.70 16.91
N PHE A 150 14.04 -4.28 16.09
CA PHE A 150 15.37 -3.75 15.85
C PHE A 150 15.33 -2.36 15.19
N ILE A 151 14.47 -2.18 14.17
CA ILE A 151 14.28 -0.87 13.52
C ILE A 151 13.86 0.19 14.53
N PHE A 152 12.87 -0.08 15.38
CA PHE A 152 12.42 0.87 16.40
C PHE A 152 13.53 1.23 17.37
N SER A 153 14.30 0.25 17.81
CA SER A 153 15.44 0.48 18.71
C SER A 153 16.51 1.40 18.08
N GLN A 154 16.81 1.19 16.79
CA GLN A 154 17.81 2.00 16.08
C GLN A 154 17.31 3.42 15.80
N ILE A 155 16.05 3.57 15.42
CA ILE A 155 15.46 4.90 15.19
C ILE A 155 15.38 5.68 16.50
N ASN A 156 14.91 5.08 17.59
CA ASN A 156 14.90 5.73 18.91
C ASN A 156 16.30 6.19 19.35
N LYS A 157 17.34 5.41 18.99
CA LYS A 157 18.73 5.72 19.35
C LYS A 157 19.36 6.82 18.50
N PHE A 158 19.15 6.80 17.19
CA PHE A 158 19.93 7.61 16.26
C PHE A 158 19.12 8.72 15.56
N ALA A 159 17.80 8.67 15.58
CA ALA A 159 16.94 9.60 14.83
C ALA A 159 15.82 10.20 15.71
N PRO A 160 16.16 10.96 16.77
CA PRO A 160 15.17 11.55 17.68
C PRO A 160 14.26 12.61 17.01
N ASN A 161 14.60 13.05 15.82
CA ASN A 161 13.80 13.94 14.98
C ASN A 161 12.57 13.26 14.36
N ILE A 162 12.52 11.94 14.35
CA ILE A 162 11.39 11.16 13.78
C ILE A 162 10.24 11.16 14.78
N ALA A 163 9.11 11.70 14.38
CA ALA A 163 7.91 11.81 15.19
C ALA A 163 6.87 10.72 14.87
N PHE A 164 6.92 10.17 13.65
CA PHE A 164 5.96 9.20 13.15
C PHE A 164 6.65 8.03 12.45
N ILE A 165 6.21 6.83 12.74
CA ILE A 165 6.48 5.64 11.93
C ILE A 165 5.15 5.11 11.42
N ARG A 166 5.02 5.00 10.10
CA ARG A 166 3.87 4.41 9.42
C ARG A 166 4.25 3.05 8.88
N ILE A 167 3.46 2.03 9.19
CA ILE A 167 3.68 0.67 8.67
C ILE A 167 2.57 0.32 7.69
N GLY A 168 2.94 0.01 6.45
CA GLY A 168 2.03 -0.55 5.45
C GLY A 168 1.88 -2.06 5.65
N THR A 169 0.66 -2.56 5.89
CA THR A 169 0.41 -3.99 6.09
C THR A 169 -0.94 -4.44 5.57
N ARG A 170 -1.00 -5.67 5.06
CA ARG A 170 -2.23 -6.41 4.76
C ARG A 170 -2.35 -7.71 5.58
N VAL A 171 -1.40 -7.98 6.48
CA VAL A 171 -1.44 -9.17 7.35
C VAL A 171 -2.77 -9.32 8.07
N PRO A 172 -3.43 -8.26 8.60
CA PRO A 172 -4.72 -8.43 9.28
C PRO A 172 -5.83 -9.06 8.40
N VAL A 173 -5.79 -8.90 7.08
CA VAL A 173 -6.75 -9.52 6.15
C VAL A 173 -6.19 -10.75 5.42
N GLN A 174 -4.89 -10.99 5.47
CA GLN A 174 -4.24 -12.11 4.80
C GLN A 174 -3.91 -13.29 5.72
N ASP A 175 -3.56 -12.99 6.97
CA ASP A 175 -3.22 -13.95 8.02
C ASP A 175 -3.40 -13.29 9.41
N PRO A 176 -4.66 -13.04 9.82
CA PRO A 176 -4.95 -12.30 11.06
C PRO A 176 -4.36 -12.92 12.33
N SER A 177 -4.05 -14.23 12.32
CA SER A 177 -3.42 -14.92 13.45
C SER A 177 -2.02 -14.42 13.79
N ARG A 178 -1.34 -13.74 12.85
CA ARG A 178 -0.04 -13.09 13.09
C ARG A 178 -0.14 -11.85 13.93
N VAL A 179 -1.32 -11.25 14.05
CA VAL A 179 -1.56 -10.15 14.99
C VAL A 179 -1.78 -10.74 16.38
N ASN A 180 -0.70 -11.17 16.98
CA ASN A 180 -0.64 -11.83 18.28
C ASN A 180 0.04 -10.93 19.34
N ASP A 181 0.09 -11.40 20.58
CA ASP A 181 0.64 -10.64 21.70
C ASP A 181 2.13 -10.27 21.51
N GLU A 182 2.92 -11.11 20.81
CA GLU A 182 4.31 -10.82 20.49
C GLU A 182 4.39 -9.60 19.54
N LEU A 183 3.65 -9.63 18.44
CA LEU A 183 3.63 -8.51 17.50
C LEU A 183 3.12 -7.23 18.17
N ILE A 184 2.04 -7.31 18.95
CA ILE A 184 1.48 -6.16 19.68
C ILE A 184 2.52 -5.58 20.67
N SER A 185 3.27 -6.44 21.38
CA SER A 185 4.34 -5.99 22.26
C SER A 185 5.47 -5.29 21.51
N ILE A 186 5.86 -5.82 20.36
CA ILE A 186 6.87 -5.20 19.49
C ILE A 186 6.39 -3.86 18.97
N LEU A 187 5.14 -3.76 18.50
CA LEU A 187 4.60 -2.49 18.01
C LEU A 187 4.59 -1.40 19.10
N LYS A 188 4.34 -1.77 20.36
CA LYS A 188 4.43 -0.83 21.48
C LYS A 188 5.85 -0.32 21.74
N SER A 189 6.88 -1.06 21.38
CA SER A 189 8.28 -0.64 21.57
C SER A 189 8.72 0.50 20.64
N ALA A 190 7.84 0.93 19.71
CA ALA A 190 8.07 2.14 18.92
C ALA A 190 7.98 3.43 19.77
N ASP A 191 7.32 3.39 20.96
CA ASP A 191 7.25 4.53 21.88
C ASP A 191 8.65 5.13 22.15
N PRO A 192 8.81 6.47 22.16
CA PRO A 192 7.79 7.53 22.09
C PRO A 192 7.34 7.95 20.68
N ILE A 193 7.81 7.29 19.63
CA ILE A 193 7.41 7.60 18.26
C ILE A 193 5.94 7.17 18.04
N ARG A 194 5.15 8.03 17.42
CA ARG A 194 3.76 7.73 17.11
C ARG A 194 3.65 6.72 15.98
N LEU A 195 3.06 5.56 16.28
CA LEU A 195 2.88 4.49 15.32
C LEU A 195 1.58 4.67 14.54
N GLU A 196 1.66 4.73 13.21
CA GLU A 196 0.53 4.73 12.30
C GLU A 196 0.50 3.43 11.49
N ILE A 197 -0.69 2.92 11.21
CA ILE A 197 -0.89 1.75 10.35
C ILE A 197 -1.64 2.17 9.09
N GLY A 198 -1.01 1.94 7.95
CA GLY A 198 -1.63 2.04 6.65
C GLY A 198 -2.01 0.66 6.14
N THR A 199 -3.26 0.44 5.81
CA THR A 199 -3.73 -0.84 5.28
C THR A 199 -4.36 -0.67 3.91
N ASN A 200 -4.55 -1.78 3.19
CA ASN A 200 -5.31 -1.84 1.94
C ASN A 200 -6.37 -2.92 2.07
N ILE A 201 -7.59 -2.52 2.32
CA ILE A 201 -8.76 -3.40 2.33
C ILE A 201 -9.61 -3.00 1.14
N ASN A 202 -9.93 -3.94 0.26
CA ASN A 202 -10.56 -3.62 -1.02
C ASN A 202 -12.00 -4.10 -1.12
N HIS A 203 -12.45 -4.98 -0.21
CA HIS A 203 -13.81 -5.51 -0.25
C HIS A 203 -14.34 -5.80 1.17
N PRO A 204 -15.66 -5.61 1.45
CA PRO A 204 -16.25 -5.92 2.74
C PRO A 204 -16.02 -7.36 3.23
N SER A 205 -15.95 -8.33 2.31
CA SER A 205 -15.67 -9.74 2.64
C SER A 205 -14.31 -9.97 3.30
N GLU A 206 -13.35 -9.05 3.15
CA GLU A 206 -12.07 -9.11 3.85
C GLU A 206 -12.19 -8.75 5.34
N LEU A 207 -13.27 -8.08 5.74
CA LEU A 207 -13.56 -7.71 7.14
C LEU A 207 -14.21 -8.86 7.90
N THR A 208 -13.58 -10.03 7.89
CA THR A 208 -14.02 -11.20 8.63
C THR A 208 -13.95 -10.99 10.15
N VAL A 209 -14.50 -11.90 10.95
CA VAL A 209 -14.44 -11.82 12.42
C VAL A 209 -12.98 -11.77 12.90
N GLU A 210 -12.12 -12.59 12.31
CA GLU A 210 -10.70 -12.66 12.66
C GLU A 210 -9.95 -11.36 12.27
N ALA A 211 -10.21 -10.84 11.08
CA ALA A 211 -9.63 -9.57 10.63
C ALA A 211 -10.08 -8.39 11.49
N ARG A 212 -11.38 -8.33 11.84
CA ARG A 212 -11.92 -7.30 12.73
C ARG A 212 -11.27 -7.35 14.12
N LYS A 213 -11.04 -8.55 14.66
CA LYS A 213 -10.31 -8.72 15.92
C LYS A 213 -8.89 -8.19 15.80
N ALA A 214 -8.17 -8.55 14.75
CA ALA A 214 -6.80 -8.09 14.51
C ALA A 214 -6.72 -6.55 14.46
N TYR A 215 -7.61 -5.89 13.70
CA TYR A 215 -7.66 -4.42 13.66
C TYR A 215 -8.04 -3.81 15.00
N THR A 216 -8.95 -4.43 15.76
CA THR A 216 -9.31 -3.96 17.12
C THR A 216 -8.10 -4.01 18.07
N ASP A 217 -7.28 -5.05 17.98
CA ASP A 217 -6.08 -5.17 18.81
C ASP A 217 -5.01 -4.15 18.40
N ILE A 218 -4.82 -3.92 17.11
CA ILE A 218 -3.94 -2.86 16.58
C ILE A 218 -4.43 -1.47 16.99
N TYR A 219 -5.74 -1.21 16.93
CA TYR A 219 -6.32 0.09 17.28
C TYR A 219 -6.01 0.53 18.72
N LYS A 220 -5.85 -0.42 19.65
CA LYS A 220 -5.52 -0.12 21.05
C LYS A 220 -4.12 0.47 21.24
N ILE A 221 -3.23 0.34 20.24
CA ILE A 221 -1.82 0.74 20.33
C ILE A 221 -1.40 1.72 19.25
N ALA A 222 -2.05 1.68 18.08
CA ALA A 222 -1.74 2.58 16.98
C ALA A 222 -2.29 3.99 17.25
N PHE A 223 -1.49 5.01 16.95
CA PHE A 223 -1.95 6.40 16.98
C PHE A 223 -3.04 6.65 15.94
N LYS A 224 -2.94 6.01 14.79
CA LYS A 224 -3.92 6.04 13.68
C LYS A 224 -3.89 4.73 12.92
N ILE A 225 -5.07 4.32 12.43
CA ILE A 225 -5.20 3.34 11.36
C ILE A 225 -5.94 4.02 10.21
N TYR A 226 -5.41 3.93 9.00
CA TYR A 226 -6.09 4.42 7.81
C TYR A 226 -5.95 3.48 6.64
N ASP A 227 -6.97 3.48 5.81
CA ASP A 227 -7.05 2.63 4.65
C ASP A 227 -6.63 3.36 3.38
N GLN A 228 -6.05 2.59 2.47
CA GLN A 228 -5.61 2.99 1.15
C GLN A 228 -6.19 2.03 0.11
N THR A 229 -7.54 1.93 0.09
CA THR A 229 -8.27 1.08 -0.85
C THR A 229 -7.78 1.30 -2.28
N VAL A 230 -7.60 0.23 -3.05
CA VAL A 230 -7.35 0.31 -4.49
C VAL A 230 -8.64 0.00 -5.24
N LEU A 231 -9.02 0.86 -6.17
CA LEU A 231 -10.17 0.64 -7.05
C LEU A 231 -9.83 -0.47 -8.05
N LEU A 232 -10.46 -1.62 -7.91
CA LEU A 232 -10.19 -2.83 -8.68
C LEU A 232 -11.44 -3.26 -9.43
N LYS A 233 -11.31 -3.36 -10.75
CA LYS A 233 -12.39 -3.82 -11.64
C LYS A 233 -12.87 -5.23 -11.26
N GLY A 234 -14.18 -5.35 -11.04
CA GLY A 234 -14.83 -6.61 -10.63
C GLY A 234 -14.52 -7.05 -9.19
N VAL A 235 -14.03 -6.13 -8.35
CA VAL A 235 -13.86 -6.33 -6.90
C VAL A 235 -14.68 -5.28 -6.14
N ASN A 236 -14.42 -3.99 -6.40
CA ASN A 236 -15.05 -2.88 -5.68
C ASN A 236 -15.35 -1.69 -6.60
N ASP A 237 -15.50 -1.93 -7.89
CA ASP A 237 -15.75 -0.88 -8.89
C ASP A 237 -17.24 -0.51 -9.03
N ASN A 238 -17.93 -0.47 -7.89
CA ASN A 238 -19.30 0.02 -7.70
C ASN A 238 -19.46 0.77 -6.39
N VAL A 239 -20.51 1.57 -6.28
CA VAL A 239 -20.75 2.48 -5.16
C VAL A 239 -21.20 1.71 -3.91
N GLU A 240 -22.00 0.67 -4.09
CA GLU A 240 -22.60 -0.12 -3.03
C GLU A 240 -21.51 -0.82 -2.21
N THR A 241 -20.59 -1.53 -2.86
CA THR A 241 -19.47 -2.21 -2.24
C THR A 241 -18.55 -1.24 -1.49
N LEU A 242 -18.25 -0.07 -2.07
CA LEU A 242 -17.42 0.92 -1.40
C LEU A 242 -18.14 1.56 -0.20
N ASN A 243 -19.44 1.83 -0.29
CA ASN A 243 -20.22 2.33 0.83
C ASN A 243 -20.21 1.35 2.00
N GLU A 244 -20.46 0.07 1.74
CA GLU A 244 -20.40 -0.99 2.75
C GLU A 244 -19.01 -1.10 3.39
N LEU A 245 -17.96 -1.07 2.56
CA LEU A 245 -16.57 -1.13 3.00
C LEU A 245 -16.24 0.03 3.94
N TYR A 246 -16.51 1.27 3.51
CA TYR A 246 -16.18 2.46 4.28
C TYR A 246 -17.02 2.61 5.54
N ASP A 247 -18.26 2.16 5.52
CA ASP A 247 -19.07 2.07 6.75
C ASP A 247 -18.46 1.04 7.71
N GLY A 248 -18.04 -0.13 7.20
CA GLY A 248 -17.32 -1.14 7.96
C GLY A 248 -16.06 -0.63 8.66
N PHE A 249 -15.30 0.27 8.02
CA PHE A 249 -14.12 0.91 8.62
C PHE A 249 -14.46 1.75 9.86
N ARG A 250 -15.61 2.40 9.86
CA ARG A 250 -16.05 3.23 10.99
C ARG A 250 -16.15 2.44 12.29
N TYR A 251 -16.63 1.20 12.23
CA TYR A 251 -16.73 0.34 13.42
C TYR A 251 -15.37 -0.14 13.95
N LEU A 252 -14.31 -0.05 13.12
CA LEU A 252 -12.96 -0.50 13.46
C LEU A 252 -12.01 0.66 13.79
N GLY A 253 -12.49 1.91 13.73
CA GLY A 253 -11.65 3.09 13.90
C GLY A 253 -10.65 3.28 12.77
N ILE A 254 -10.89 2.66 11.61
CA ILE A 254 -10.08 2.84 10.40
C ILE A 254 -10.60 4.06 9.67
N GLU A 255 -9.71 4.98 9.34
CA GLU A 255 -10.00 6.18 8.57
C GLU A 255 -9.85 5.92 7.08
N SER A 256 -10.87 6.20 6.28
CA SER A 256 -10.77 6.16 4.81
C SER A 256 -9.85 7.29 4.36
N HIS A 257 -8.71 6.96 3.75
CA HIS A 257 -7.72 7.96 3.34
C HIS A 257 -7.66 8.10 1.83
N TYR A 258 -7.24 7.05 1.12
CA TYR A 258 -7.20 7.04 -0.33
C TYR A 258 -8.12 5.98 -0.93
N LEU A 259 -8.74 6.35 -2.06
CA LEU A 259 -9.18 5.42 -3.08
C LEU A 259 -8.18 5.53 -4.24
N PHE A 260 -7.19 4.66 -4.28
CA PHE A 260 -6.19 4.66 -5.34
C PHE A 260 -6.76 4.11 -6.64
N HIS A 261 -6.52 4.83 -7.73
CA HIS A 261 -6.65 4.23 -9.05
C HIS A 261 -5.61 3.11 -9.23
N CYS A 262 -6.02 1.95 -9.73
CA CYS A 262 -5.10 0.85 -9.97
C CYS A 262 -4.00 1.26 -10.96
N ILE A 263 -2.74 1.14 -10.52
CA ILE A 263 -1.57 1.64 -11.26
C ILE A 263 -1.38 0.86 -12.58
N PRO A 264 -0.94 1.51 -13.68
CA PRO A 264 -0.70 0.86 -14.96
C PRO A 264 0.60 0.04 -14.96
N MET A 265 0.53 -1.18 -14.44
CA MET A 265 1.64 -2.14 -14.44
C MET A 265 1.32 -3.30 -15.35
N GLN A 266 2.33 -3.87 -16.02
CA GLN A 266 2.14 -5.04 -16.87
C GLN A 266 1.50 -6.20 -16.11
N GLY A 267 0.53 -6.87 -16.75
CA GLY A 267 -0.26 -7.94 -16.16
C GLY A 267 -1.33 -7.49 -15.16
N MET A 268 -1.60 -6.18 -15.04
CA MET A 268 -2.64 -5.64 -14.16
C MET A 268 -3.80 -4.96 -14.90
N GLU A 269 -3.80 -4.99 -16.25
CA GLU A 269 -4.82 -4.34 -17.07
C GLU A 269 -6.24 -4.77 -16.68
N HIS A 270 -6.44 -6.06 -16.46
CA HIS A 270 -7.74 -6.63 -16.09
C HIS A 270 -8.26 -6.20 -14.70
N HIS A 271 -7.41 -5.58 -13.88
CA HIS A 271 -7.79 -4.98 -12.60
C HIS A 271 -8.15 -3.49 -12.72
N ARG A 272 -7.86 -2.85 -13.85
CA ARG A 272 -8.05 -1.40 -13.98
C ARG A 272 -9.44 -1.05 -14.49
N THR A 273 -9.97 0.03 -13.97
CA THR A 273 -11.10 0.77 -14.54
C THR A 273 -10.55 1.94 -15.37
N SER A 274 -11.42 2.66 -16.09
CA SER A 274 -11.03 3.98 -16.59
C SER A 274 -10.97 5.01 -15.44
N VAL A 275 -10.13 6.02 -15.56
CA VAL A 275 -10.09 7.16 -14.61
C VAL A 275 -11.44 7.85 -14.52
N GLN A 276 -12.16 7.95 -15.65
CA GLN A 276 -13.51 8.53 -15.68
C GLN A 276 -14.49 7.75 -14.80
N LYS A 277 -14.53 6.41 -14.93
CA LYS A 277 -15.36 5.55 -14.06
C LYS A 277 -14.99 5.72 -12.59
N GLY A 278 -13.68 5.78 -12.28
CA GLY A 278 -13.21 5.99 -10.92
C GLY A 278 -13.66 7.34 -10.34
N LEU A 279 -13.61 8.41 -11.13
CA LEU A 279 -14.11 9.73 -10.73
C LEU A 279 -15.63 9.72 -10.47
N GLU A 280 -16.40 9.06 -11.32
CA GLU A 280 -17.84 8.92 -11.18
C GLU A 280 -18.21 8.18 -9.90
N ILE A 281 -17.55 7.05 -9.62
CA ILE A 281 -17.75 6.27 -8.40
C ILE A 281 -17.34 7.09 -7.16
N ALA A 282 -16.17 7.69 -7.17
CA ALA A 282 -15.68 8.52 -6.07
C ALA A 282 -16.60 9.70 -5.79
N SER A 283 -17.12 10.34 -6.84
CA SER A 283 -18.10 11.43 -6.72
C SER A 283 -19.40 10.95 -6.07
N GLN A 284 -19.92 9.80 -6.50
CA GLN A 284 -21.16 9.24 -5.94
C GLN A 284 -20.97 8.84 -4.46
N VAL A 285 -19.85 8.20 -4.11
CA VAL A 285 -19.54 7.84 -2.72
C VAL A 285 -19.41 9.10 -1.85
N THR A 286 -18.70 10.13 -2.32
CA THR A 286 -18.40 11.32 -1.51
C THR A 286 -19.54 12.34 -1.45
N ASN A 287 -20.43 12.37 -2.45
CA ASN A 287 -21.53 13.34 -2.55
C ASN A 287 -22.91 12.72 -2.27
N SER A 288 -22.96 11.51 -1.73
CA SER A 288 -24.21 10.84 -1.32
C SER A 288 -24.32 10.77 0.21
N GLY A 289 -25.51 10.41 0.67
CA GLY A 289 -25.76 10.07 2.07
C GLY A 289 -25.44 8.61 2.42
N GLY A 290 -24.83 7.83 1.50
CA GLY A 290 -24.58 6.39 1.69
C GLY A 290 -23.50 6.08 2.71
N VAL A 291 -22.60 7.03 2.99
CA VAL A 291 -21.55 6.90 4.02
C VAL A 291 -21.50 8.14 4.92
N SER A 292 -20.97 7.97 6.12
CA SER A 292 -20.67 9.09 7.00
C SER A 292 -19.70 10.07 6.31
N GLY A 293 -19.89 11.38 6.52
CA GLY A 293 -18.97 12.41 6.02
C GLY A 293 -17.50 12.22 6.45
N ARG A 294 -17.25 11.42 7.49
CA ARG A 294 -15.92 11.04 7.96
C ARG A 294 -15.32 9.84 7.21
N ALA A 295 -16.09 9.16 6.38
CA ALA A 295 -15.69 7.97 5.64
C ALA A 295 -15.44 8.24 4.14
N LYS A 296 -15.23 9.49 3.76
CA LYS A 296 -15.05 9.90 2.36
C LYS A 296 -13.58 9.82 1.96
N PRO A 297 -13.19 8.95 1.01
CA PRO A 297 -11.81 8.82 0.57
C PRO A 297 -11.43 9.91 -0.44
N MET A 298 -10.13 10.13 -0.59
CA MET A 298 -9.58 10.93 -1.68
C MET A 298 -9.25 10.03 -2.89
N TYR A 299 -9.92 10.24 -4.01
CA TYR A 299 -9.57 9.50 -5.24
C TYR A 299 -8.25 10.00 -5.80
N THR A 300 -7.26 9.10 -5.91
CA THR A 300 -5.86 9.48 -6.11
C THR A 300 -5.17 8.61 -7.15
N LEU A 301 -4.44 9.27 -8.04
CA LEU A 301 -3.53 8.64 -8.99
C LEU A 301 -2.13 8.55 -8.38
N MET A 302 -1.46 7.42 -8.60
CA MET A 302 -0.01 7.30 -8.37
C MET A 302 0.71 7.58 -9.69
N THR A 303 1.52 8.62 -9.70
CA THR A 303 2.30 9.06 -10.86
C THR A 303 3.78 9.10 -10.53
N ASP A 304 4.65 9.29 -11.54
CA ASP A 304 6.10 9.47 -11.35
C ASP A 304 6.43 10.71 -10.54
N LEU A 305 5.54 11.69 -10.56
CA LEU A 305 5.69 12.92 -9.77
C LEU A 305 5.20 12.76 -8.31
N GLY A 306 4.50 11.66 -8.00
CA GLY A 306 3.91 11.42 -6.70
C GLY A 306 2.41 11.14 -6.78
N LYS A 307 1.74 11.27 -5.64
CA LYS A 307 0.30 11.05 -5.49
C LYS A 307 -0.46 12.32 -5.86
N ILE A 308 -1.35 12.22 -6.86
CA ILE A 308 -2.18 13.34 -7.30
C ILE A 308 -3.64 13.00 -7.00
N THR A 309 -4.23 13.71 -6.05
CA THR A 309 -5.66 13.60 -5.76
C THR A 309 -6.45 14.38 -6.80
N LEU A 310 -7.47 13.74 -7.37
CA LEU A 310 -8.30 14.34 -8.41
C LEU A 310 -9.44 15.14 -7.79
N TYR A 311 -9.41 16.45 -8.01
CA TYR A 311 -10.48 17.39 -7.70
C TYR A 311 -11.02 18.03 -8.97
N HIS A 312 -12.12 18.75 -8.89
CA HIS A 312 -12.60 19.57 -9.99
C HIS A 312 -11.50 20.57 -10.40
N GLY A 313 -11.14 20.58 -11.68
CA GLY A 313 -10.06 21.41 -12.21
C GLY A 313 -8.66 20.79 -12.18
N THR A 314 -8.48 19.61 -11.57
CA THR A 314 -7.20 18.87 -11.65
C THR A 314 -6.95 18.34 -13.06
N ILE A 315 -7.99 17.94 -13.77
CA ILE A 315 -7.89 17.50 -15.17
C ILE A 315 -8.07 18.75 -16.05
N LEU A 316 -7.00 19.12 -16.75
CA LEU A 316 -6.98 20.31 -17.62
C LEU A 316 -7.48 20.00 -19.03
N GLU A 317 -7.12 18.84 -19.55
CA GLU A 317 -7.43 18.44 -20.91
C GLU A 317 -7.55 16.91 -21.02
N ARG A 318 -8.37 16.47 -22.00
CA ARG A 318 -8.48 15.07 -22.41
C ARG A 318 -8.38 15.02 -23.94
N ASN A 319 -7.46 14.22 -24.47
CA ASN A 319 -7.34 14.02 -25.90
C ASN A 319 -8.23 12.85 -26.41
N GLU A 320 -8.21 12.64 -27.73
CA GLU A 320 -8.98 11.59 -28.40
C GLU A 320 -8.57 10.16 -27.99
N LYS A 321 -7.35 9.98 -27.46
CA LYS A 321 -6.84 8.69 -26.95
C LYS A 321 -7.18 8.47 -25.48
N ASN A 322 -8.00 9.33 -24.88
CA ASN A 322 -8.28 9.35 -23.43
C ASN A 322 -7.06 9.62 -22.52
N GLU A 323 -5.98 10.15 -23.06
CA GLU A 323 -4.87 10.66 -22.25
C GLU A 323 -5.32 11.95 -21.58
N LEU A 324 -4.90 12.12 -20.31
CA LEU A 324 -5.28 13.25 -19.48
C LEU A 324 -4.08 14.16 -19.24
N LEU A 325 -4.24 15.47 -19.48
CA LEU A 325 -3.36 16.48 -18.93
C LEU A 325 -3.84 16.84 -17.54
N ILE A 326 -3.01 16.57 -16.52
CA ILE A 326 -3.34 16.75 -15.12
C ILE A 326 -2.44 17.82 -14.53
N GLN A 327 -3.03 18.77 -13.83
CA GLN A 327 -2.28 19.77 -13.08
C GLN A 327 -1.61 19.16 -11.86
N SER A 328 -0.33 19.48 -11.69
CA SER A 328 0.43 19.18 -10.49
C SER A 328 0.98 20.48 -9.89
N HIS A 329 1.07 20.54 -8.58
CA HIS A 329 1.71 21.64 -7.84
C HIS A 329 3.06 21.23 -7.24
N TYR A 330 3.60 20.06 -7.61
CA TYR A 330 4.97 19.70 -7.28
C TYR A 330 5.94 20.65 -7.97
N THR A 331 6.91 21.15 -7.22
CA THR A 331 7.95 22.05 -7.69
C THR A 331 9.27 21.31 -7.89
N ILE A 332 10.24 21.94 -8.57
CA ILE A 332 11.58 21.38 -8.70
C ILE A 332 12.21 21.12 -7.33
N ASP A 333 11.95 21.95 -6.33
CA ASP A 333 12.45 21.76 -4.98
C ASP A 333 11.89 20.50 -4.29
N ASP A 334 10.70 20.05 -4.66
CA ASP A 334 10.14 18.78 -4.17
C ASP A 334 10.89 17.56 -4.73
N PHE A 335 11.61 17.72 -5.81
CA PHE A 335 12.37 16.67 -6.49
C PHE A 335 13.86 16.67 -6.15
N LYS A 336 14.38 17.67 -5.42
CA LYS A 336 15.81 17.76 -5.09
C LYS A 336 16.37 16.53 -4.38
N TYR A 337 15.52 15.74 -3.75
CA TYR A 337 15.89 14.49 -3.06
C TYR A 337 15.86 13.25 -3.95
N ARG A 338 15.39 13.35 -5.21
CA ARG A 338 15.29 12.23 -6.15
C ARG A 338 16.56 12.00 -6.93
N ASN A 339 17.36 13.07 -7.10
CA ASN A 339 18.69 13.03 -7.73
C ASN A 339 19.63 13.84 -6.87
N PRO A 340 20.48 13.20 -6.05
CA PRO A 340 21.60 13.87 -5.40
C PRO A 340 22.66 14.30 -6.41
#